data_aef33abe713b80fc57874514c58fb073
#
_entry.id   aef33abe713b80fc57874514c58fb073
#
_cell.length_a   1.000
_cell.length_b   1.000
_cell.length_c   1.000
_cell.angle_alpha   90.00
_cell.angle_beta   90.00
_cell.angle_gamma   90.00
#
_symmetry.space_group_name_H-M   'P 1'
#
loop_
_entity.id
_entity.type
_entity.pdbx_description
1 polymer ?
#
loop_
_entity_poly.entity_id
_entity_poly.type
_entity_poly.pdbx_seq_one_letter_code
_entity_poly.pdbx_strand_id
1 'polypeptide(L)'
;MKEKRAFIEAMLRENRPFRELCREWGISEKTGYKWRNRFLEQGYAGLEEVSRAPREHPNMIDGDMAAELFRLRNAHPSWGAKKLQALYQRIHPGVTTPSLSSINRILEKAGLLKKKRIHRTTASSDCPRLNQMLQANAPNDVWCIDFKGWWRSDGEICEPFTVRDKYSRKVLCTRLMTSKTAEAVRPVMAGLFHKYGLPRAIHSDNGAPFAATNGILGLTTLSAWWITLGILPERSLPGRPGQNGSLERMHADIAREIEGKVSGGIAANQAALDAWLEEYNSVRPNEALGMKTPDEVYRPSDRKYAGDFDIIEYPAGYLPRKVLNSGEIILNGVRVTIGYALRGLHVGLRAQKQPGAYDVFLAEFLLGTLDMTSCCFTPLTGIKSD
;
A
#
# COMPACT_ATOMS: atom_id res chain seq x y z
N MET A 1 -45.03 27.91 -4.06
CA MET A 1 -46.03 27.83 -2.96
C MET A 1 -46.76 29.14 -2.71
N LYS A 2 -46.13 30.29 -2.63
CA LYS A 2 -46.78 31.62 -2.38
C LYS A 2 -47.85 31.94 -3.40
N GLU A 3 -47.60 31.74 -4.69
CA GLU A 3 -48.58 32.04 -5.77
C GLU A 3 -49.85 31.17 -5.69
N LYS A 4 -49.73 29.87 -5.41
CA LYS A 4 -50.87 28.95 -5.28
C LYS A 4 -51.77 29.36 -4.09
N ARG A 5 -51.16 29.78 -2.97
CA ARG A 5 -51.89 30.29 -1.80
C ARG A 5 -52.61 31.59 -2.12
N ALA A 6 -51.91 32.54 -2.73
CA ALA A 6 -52.46 33.82 -3.10
C ALA A 6 -53.65 33.66 -4.11
N PHE A 7 -53.52 32.74 -5.09
CA PHE A 7 -54.62 32.41 -5.99
C PHE A 7 -55.85 31.87 -5.24
N ILE A 8 -55.69 30.96 -4.30
CA ILE A 8 -56.80 30.41 -3.49
C ILE A 8 -57.41 31.49 -2.59
N GLU A 9 -56.60 32.33 -1.98
CA GLU A 9 -57.07 33.45 -1.17
C GLU A 9 -57.89 34.47 -2.00
N ALA A 10 -57.45 34.79 -3.22
CA ALA A 10 -58.18 35.60 -4.17
C ALA A 10 -59.53 34.97 -4.56
N MET A 11 -59.52 33.65 -4.85
CA MET A 11 -60.73 32.87 -5.15
C MET A 11 -61.76 32.89 -3.99
N LEU A 12 -61.28 32.89 -2.75
CA LEU A 12 -62.16 32.88 -1.57
C LEU A 12 -62.72 34.28 -1.23
N ARG A 13 -61.97 35.34 -1.57
CA ARG A 13 -62.36 36.74 -1.26
C ARG A 13 -63.23 37.42 -2.32
N GLU A 14 -62.98 37.02 -3.61
CA GLU A 14 -63.56 37.76 -4.74
C GLU A 14 -64.73 36.96 -5.35
N ASN A 15 -65.88 37.62 -5.45
CA ASN A 15 -67.05 37.02 -6.07
C ASN A 15 -67.02 37.22 -7.60
N ARG A 16 -65.93 36.71 -8.25
CA ARG A 16 -65.78 36.84 -9.70
C ARG A 16 -65.88 35.46 -10.37
N PRO A 17 -66.17 35.42 -11.71
CA PRO A 17 -66.18 34.17 -12.45
C PRO A 17 -64.80 33.51 -12.38
N PHE A 18 -64.73 32.21 -12.03
CA PHE A 18 -63.48 31.46 -11.85
C PHE A 18 -62.59 31.50 -13.07
N ARG A 19 -63.16 31.55 -14.24
CA ARG A 19 -62.47 31.64 -15.53
C ARG A 19 -61.66 32.91 -15.69
N GLU A 20 -62.20 34.05 -15.25
CA GLU A 20 -61.56 35.35 -15.30
C GLU A 20 -60.38 35.41 -14.32
N LEU A 21 -60.55 34.85 -13.13
CA LEU A 21 -59.48 34.72 -12.14
C LEU A 21 -58.31 33.90 -12.67
N CYS A 22 -58.59 32.75 -13.30
CA CYS A 22 -57.54 31.95 -13.92
C CYS A 22 -56.78 32.72 -15.00
N ARG A 23 -57.48 33.51 -15.82
CA ARG A 23 -56.88 34.33 -16.89
C ARG A 23 -55.95 35.42 -16.31
N GLU A 24 -56.41 36.09 -15.26
CA GLU A 24 -55.64 37.13 -14.59
C GLU A 24 -54.35 36.59 -13.96
N TRP A 25 -54.41 35.38 -13.39
CA TRP A 25 -53.28 34.71 -12.79
C TRP A 25 -52.41 33.93 -13.83
N GLY A 26 -52.71 34.01 -15.12
CA GLY A 26 -51.94 33.37 -16.20
C GLY A 26 -51.93 31.85 -16.13
N ILE A 27 -52.93 31.23 -15.50
CA ILE A 27 -53.04 29.76 -15.38
C ILE A 27 -54.21 29.20 -16.16
N SER A 28 -54.11 27.95 -16.61
CA SER A 28 -55.23 27.28 -17.25
C SER A 28 -56.33 26.97 -16.23
N GLU A 29 -57.60 26.98 -16.66
CA GLU A 29 -58.73 26.59 -15.82
C GLU A 29 -58.54 25.21 -15.17
N LYS A 30 -57.98 24.28 -15.92
CA LYS A 30 -57.63 22.93 -15.44
C LYS A 30 -56.65 22.99 -14.26
N THR A 31 -55.67 23.89 -14.30
CA THR A 31 -54.70 24.12 -13.21
C THR A 31 -55.39 24.77 -12.01
N GLY A 32 -56.22 25.76 -12.24
CA GLY A 32 -56.98 26.42 -11.19
C GLY A 32 -57.93 25.45 -10.46
N TYR A 33 -58.72 24.65 -11.20
CA TYR A 33 -59.56 23.60 -10.61
C TYR A 33 -58.76 22.56 -9.84
N LYS A 34 -57.60 22.19 -10.31
CA LYS A 34 -56.70 21.26 -9.60
C LYS A 34 -56.26 21.82 -8.26
N TRP A 35 -55.89 23.11 -8.20
CA TRP A 35 -55.48 23.74 -6.94
C TRP A 35 -56.67 23.90 -6.01
N ARG A 36 -57.84 24.34 -6.52
CA ARG A 36 -59.06 24.45 -5.75
C ARG A 36 -59.49 23.13 -5.10
N ASN A 37 -59.55 22.07 -5.88
CA ASN A 37 -60.00 20.76 -5.37
C ASN A 37 -59.02 20.22 -4.30
N ARG A 38 -57.73 20.37 -4.50
CA ARG A 38 -56.72 19.97 -3.49
C ARG A 38 -56.84 20.81 -2.21
N PHE A 39 -57.16 22.08 -2.35
CA PHE A 39 -57.41 22.92 -1.19
C PHE A 39 -58.69 22.53 -0.45
N LEU A 40 -59.77 22.22 -1.17
CA LEU A 40 -61.01 21.77 -0.56
C LEU A 40 -60.89 20.43 0.17
N GLU A 41 -60.05 19.51 -0.36
CA GLU A 41 -59.81 18.20 0.22
C GLU A 41 -58.82 18.22 1.41
N GLN A 42 -57.77 19.02 1.34
CA GLN A 42 -56.62 18.92 2.24
C GLN A 42 -56.18 20.29 2.80
N GLY A 43 -56.96 21.36 2.58
CA GLY A 43 -56.58 22.70 2.98
C GLY A 43 -55.29 23.18 2.29
N TYR A 44 -54.59 24.10 2.94
CA TYR A 44 -53.30 24.63 2.41
C TYR A 44 -52.22 23.59 2.23
N ALA A 45 -52.25 22.48 2.96
CA ALA A 45 -51.31 21.36 2.79
C ALA A 45 -51.45 20.69 1.40
N GLY A 46 -52.68 20.65 0.83
CA GLY A 46 -52.90 20.11 -0.52
C GLY A 46 -52.28 20.92 -1.66
N LEU A 47 -51.85 22.17 -1.39
CA LEU A 47 -51.15 23.02 -2.35
C LEU A 47 -49.63 22.76 -2.41
N GLU A 48 -49.10 21.98 -1.49
CA GLU A 48 -47.69 21.56 -1.51
C GLU A 48 -47.39 20.66 -2.71
N GLU A 49 -46.16 20.72 -3.19
CA GLU A 49 -45.74 19.87 -4.27
C GLU A 49 -45.47 18.47 -3.74
N VAL A 50 -46.32 17.54 -4.10
CA VAL A 50 -46.09 16.11 -3.81
C VAL A 50 -45.08 15.58 -4.80
N SER A 51 -44.04 14.93 -4.29
CA SER A 51 -43.05 14.23 -5.13
C SER A 51 -43.72 13.31 -6.14
N ARG A 52 -43.36 13.42 -7.40
CA ARG A 52 -43.82 12.51 -8.47
C ARG A 52 -43.02 11.23 -8.55
N ALA A 53 -42.02 11.06 -7.67
CA ALA A 53 -41.22 9.83 -7.64
C ALA A 53 -42.08 8.65 -7.22
N PRO A 54 -41.93 7.50 -7.84
CA PRO A 54 -42.60 6.27 -7.41
C PRO A 54 -42.29 5.98 -5.94
N ARG A 55 -43.30 5.57 -5.18
CA ARG A 55 -43.14 5.18 -3.76
C ARG A 55 -42.28 3.93 -3.64
N GLU A 56 -42.37 3.03 -4.59
CA GLU A 56 -41.53 1.83 -4.74
C GLU A 56 -40.76 1.92 -6.05
N HIS A 57 -39.47 1.70 -6.01
CA HIS A 57 -38.61 1.69 -7.18
C HIS A 57 -38.04 0.27 -7.37
N PRO A 58 -38.16 -0.37 -8.56
CA PRO A 58 -37.68 -1.75 -8.76
C PRO A 58 -36.22 -1.99 -8.40
N ASN A 59 -35.40 -0.93 -8.45
CA ASN A 59 -33.98 -0.94 -8.10
C ASN A 59 -33.69 -0.30 -6.73
N MET A 60 -34.68 -0.20 -5.84
CA MET A 60 -34.44 0.28 -4.48
C MET A 60 -33.65 -0.78 -3.71
N ILE A 61 -32.59 -0.34 -3.03
CA ILE A 61 -31.83 -1.23 -2.16
C ILE A 61 -32.73 -1.57 -0.98
N ASP A 62 -32.86 -2.86 -0.72
CA ASP A 62 -33.60 -3.37 0.42
C ASP A 62 -33.09 -2.79 1.75
N GLY A 63 -33.99 -2.60 2.72
CA GLY A 63 -33.68 -2.01 4.01
C GLY A 63 -32.63 -2.77 4.80
N ASP A 64 -32.71 -4.11 4.80
CA ASP A 64 -31.78 -4.97 5.50
C ASP A 64 -30.37 -4.93 4.86
N MET A 65 -30.34 -4.92 3.51
CA MET A 65 -29.08 -4.75 2.77
C MET A 65 -28.44 -3.38 3.02
N ALA A 66 -29.25 -2.32 3.09
CA ALA A 66 -28.73 -0.98 3.40
C ALA A 66 -28.17 -0.92 4.83
N ALA A 67 -28.88 -1.51 5.80
CA ALA A 67 -28.43 -1.57 7.21
C ALA A 67 -27.11 -2.34 7.33
N GLU A 68 -26.95 -3.46 6.64
CA GLU A 68 -25.72 -4.23 6.63
C GLU A 68 -24.58 -3.46 5.98
N LEU A 69 -24.79 -2.75 4.85
CA LEU A 69 -23.79 -1.90 4.23
C LEU A 69 -23.38 -0.74 5.15
N PHE A 70 -24.30 -0.17 5.93
CA PHE A 70 -23.97 0.85 6.94
C PHE A 70 -23.14 0.25 8.08
N ARG A 71 -23.48 -0.95 8.55
CA ARG A 71 -22.73 -1.68 9.58
C ARG A 71 -21.30 -1.94 9.12
N LEU A 72 -21.11 -2.47 7.90
CA LEU A 72 -19.80 -2.69 7.29
C LEU A 72 -19.00 -1.39 7.12
N ARG A 73 -19.66 -0.30 6.73
CA ARG A 73 -19.03 1.00 6.59
C ARG A 73 -18.56 1.56 7.92
N ASN A 74 -19.33 1.39 8.99
CA ASN A 74 -18.96 1.82 10.34
C ASN A 74 -17.81 0.97 10.91
N ALA A 75 -17.80 -0.33 10.65
CA ALA A 75 -16.70 -1.22 11.03
C ALA A 75 -15.40 -0.86 10.27
N HIS A 76 -15.51 -0.45 8.99
CA HIS A 76 -14.37 -0.12 8.14
C HIS A 76 -14.50 1.30 7.54
N PRO A 77 -14.30 2.37 8.35
CA PRO A 77 -14.59 3.75 7.93
C PRO A 77 -13.73 4.25 6.76
N SER A 78 -12.59 3.61 6.49
CA SER A 78 -11.67 3.95 5.40
C SER A 78 -12.00 3.28 4.06
N TRP A 79 -12.88 2.25 4.04
CA TRP A 79 -13.14 1.45 2.85
C TRP A 79 -14.17 2.10 1.94
N GLY A 80 -13.87 2.14 0.63
CA GLY A 80 -14.81 2.62 -0.40
C GLY A 80 -15.84 1.58 -0.81
N ALA A 81 -16.85 2.00 -1.57
CA ALA A 81 -17.97 1.16 -2.02
C ALA A 81 -17.54 -0.18 -2.66
N LYS A 82 -16.45 -0.20 -3.44
CA LYS A 82 -15.93 -1.44 -4.06
C LYS A 82 -15.56 -2.51 -3.04
N LYS A 83 -14.85 -2.11 -1.97
CA LYS A 83 -14.44 -3.05 -0.91
C LYS A 83 -15.62 -3.51 -0.08
N LEU A 84 -16.54 -2.59 0.24
CA LEU A 84 -17.77 -2.91 0.97
C LEU A 84 -18.65 -3.88 0.17
N GLN A 85 -18.79 -3.68 -1.14
CA GLN A 85 -19.51 -4.59 -2.04
C GLN A 85 -18.86 -5.98 -2.05
N ALA A 86 -17.53 -6.04 -2.21
CA ALA A 86 -16.81 -7.33 -2.23
C ALA A 86 -16.92 -8.06 -0.90
N LEU A 87 -16.84 -7.34 0.23
CA LEU A 87 -17.03 -7.95 1.56
C LEU A 87 -18.47 -8.42 1.77
N TYR A 88 -19.46 -7.61 1.36
CA TYR A 88 -20.86 -7.99 1.41
C TYR A 88 -21.14 -9.28 0.63
N GLN A 89 -20.60 -9.40 -0.58
CA GLN A 89 -20.72 -10.61 -1.40
C GLN A 89 -20.13 -11.87 -0.75
N ARG A 90 -19.03 -11.70 0.00
CA ARG A 90 -18.43 -12.83 0.75
C ARG A 90 -19.28 -13.29 1.92
N ILE A 91 -19.89 -12.33 2.64
CA ILE A 91 -20.76 -12.61 3.78
C ILE A 91 -22.08 -13.21 3.31
N HIS A 92 -22.59 -12.77 2.14
CA HIS A 92 -23.90 -13.20 1.58
C HIS A 92 -23.71 -13.80 0.18
N PRO A 93 -23.18 -15.05 0.07
CA PRO A 93 -23.01 -15.72 -1.22
C PRO A 93 -24.34 -15.90 -1.95
N GLY A 94 -24.37 -15.59 -3.25
CA GLY A 94 -25.59 -15.75 -4.07
C GLY A 94 -26.58 -14.59 -4.03
N VAL A 95 -26.37 -13.59 -3.17
CA VAL A 95 -27.21 -12.38 -3.13
C VAL A 95 -26.71 -11.37 -4.17
N THR A 96 -27.62 -10.87 -4.99
CA THR A 96 -27.31 -9.82 -5.98
C THR A 96 -26.96 -8.52 -5.26
N THR A 97 -25.76 -8.02 -5.48
CA THR A 97 -25.30 -6.77 -4.87
C THR A 97 -25.70 -5.55 -5.69
N PRO A 98 -26.00 -4.40 -5.05
CA PRO A 98 -26.28 -3.16 -5.73
C PRO A 98 -25.07 -2.63 -6.51
N SER A 99 -25.34 -1.80 -7.52
CA SER A 99 -24.26 -1.12 -8.24
C SER A 99 -23.43 -0.21 -7.30
N LEU A 100 -22.17 0.00 -7.65
CA LEU A 100 -21.28 0.91 -6.88
C LEU A 100 -21.87 2.32 -6.73
N SER A 101 -22.57 2.80 -7.78
CA SER A 101 -23.24 4.11 -7.75
C SER A 101 -24.38 4.12 -6.73
N SER A 102 -25.15 3.02 -6.64
CA SER A 102 -26.23 2.88 -5.66
C SER A 102 -25.69 2.83 -4.24
N ILE A 103 -24.60 2.07 -4.00
CA ILE A 103 -23.93 2.02 -2.69
C ILE A 103 -23.41 3.41 -2.29
N ASN A 104 -22.71 4.11 -3.20
CA ASN A 104 -22.23 5.45 -2.91
C ASN A 104 -23.38 6.41 -2.58
N ARG A 105 -24.51 6.34 -3.29
CA ARG A 105 -25.68 7.20 -3.05
C ARG A 105 -26.29 6.99 -1.67
N ILE A 106 -26.43 5.75 -1.20
CA ILE A 106 -26.97 5.49 0.15
C ILE A 106 -25.99 5.93 1.23
N LEU A 107 -24.69 5.70 1.06
CA LEU A 107 -23.65 6.15 1.99
C LEU A 107 -23.56 7.68 2.05
N GLU A 108 -23.77 8.38 0.91
CA GLU A 108 -23.80 9.83 0.85
C GLU A 108 -25.03 10.40 1.58
N LYS A 109 -26.22 9.81 1.34
CA LYS A 109 -27.45 10.19 2.06
C LYS A 109 -27.34 10.00 3.57
N ALA A 110 -26.61 8.97 4.00
CA ALA A 110 -26.31 8.69 5.40
C ALA A 110 -25.16 9.56 5.98
N GLY A 111 -24.58 10.47 5.20
CA GLY A 111 -23.46 11.32 5.65
C GLY A 111 -22.15 10.54 5.86
N LEU A 112 -22.05 9.31 5.38
CA LEU A 112 -20.90 8.43 5.58
C LEU A 112 -19.80 8.57 4.51
N LEU A 113 -19.97 9.47 3.53
CA LEU A 113 -18.95 9.78 2.53
C LEU A 113 -18.25 11.09 2.83
N LYS A 114 -16.93 11.04 2.96
CA LYS A 114 -16.09 12.26 2.99
C LYS A 114 -15.78 12.68 1.55
N LYS A 115 -16.03 13.95 1.20
CA LYS A 115 -15.62 14.52 -0.09
C LYS A 115 -14.10 14.44 -0.20
N LYS A 116 -13.58 13.67 -1.16
CA LYS A 116 -12.15 13.62 -1.45
C LYS A 116 -11.76 14.86 -2.26
N ARG A 117 -10.71 15.58 -1.83
CA ARG A 117 -9.98 16.49 -2.71
C ARG A 117 -9.31 15.64 -3.81
N ILE A 118 -9.61 15.95 -5.06
CA ILE A 118 -8.96 15.32 -6.21
C ILE A 118 -7.56 15.95 -6.30
N HIS A 119 -6.52 15.21 -5.90
CA HIS A 119 -5.15 15.55 -6.28
C HIS A 119 -4.95 15.07 -7.72
N ARG A 120 -4.61 15.99 -8.62
CA ARG A 120 -4.13 15.62 -9.96
C ARG A 120 -2.80 14.89 -9.78
N THR A 121 -2.77 13.61 -10.13
CA THR A 121 -1.53 12.86 -10.29
C THR A 121 -0.84 13.36 -11.55
N THR A 122 0.33 13.95 -11.40
CA THR A 122 1.24 14.17 -12.53
C THR A 122 1.64 12.81 -13.09
N ALA A 123 1.44 12.63 -14.40
CA ALA A 123 1.89 11.44 -15.11
C ALA A 123 3.40 11.25 -14.87
N SER A 124 3.80 10.05 -14.45
CA SER A 124 5.22 9.71 -14.35
C SER A 124 5.79 9.67 -15.76
N SER A 125 6.80 10.49 -16.04
CA SER A 125 7.55 10.40 -17.29
C SER A 125 8.22 9.02 -17.39
N ASP A 126 7.99 8.31 -18.48
CA ASP A 126 8.72 7.09 -18.82
C ASP A 126 10.18 7.43 -19.08
N CYS A 127 11.05 7.03 -18.16
CA CYS A 127 12.49 7.13 -18.33
C CYS A 127 13.07 5.72 -18.30
N PRO A 128 13.99 5.35 -19.22
CA PRO A 128 14.58 4.02 -19.25
C PRO A 128 15.18 3.66 -17.90
N ARG A 129 14.87 2.48 -17.39
CA ARG A 129 15.42 1.97 -16.13
C ARG A 129 16.90 1.63 -16.35
N LEU A 130 17.79 2.29 -15.63
CA LEU A 130 19.23 2.00 -15.67
C LEU A 130 19.58 0.64 -15.02
N ASN A 131 18.73 0.14 -14.10
CA ASN A 131 18.83 -1.20 -13.52
C ASN A 131 17.49 -1.91 -13.74
N GLN A 132 17.53 -3.12 -14.30
CA GLN A 132 16.35 -3.94 -14.41
C GLN A 132 16.01 -4.49 -13.01
N MET A 133 15.00 -3.87 -12.38
CA MET A 133 14.41 -4.41 -11.15
C MET A 133 13.70 -5.72 -11.49
N LEU A 134 13.79 -6.70 -10.60
CA LEU A 134 13.09 -7.97 -10.74
C LEU A 134 11.57 -7.70 -10.82
N GLN A 135 10.94 -8.22 -11.86
CA GLN A 135 9.48 -8.17 -11.95
C GLN A 135 8.89 -9.22 -11.00
N ALA A 136 8.02 -8.78 -10.10
CA ALA A 136 7.34 -9.69 -9.19
C ALA A 136 6.19 -10.38 -9.94
N ASN A 137 6.39 -11.64 -10.32
CA ASN A 137 5.42 -12.49 -11.04
C ASN A 137 4.79 -13.55 -10.11
N ALA A 138 5.38 -13.78 -8.95
CA ALA A 138 4.92 -14.71 -7.94
C ALA A 138 5.18 -14.17 -6.51
N PRO A 139 4.51 -14.74 -5.48
CA PRO A 139 4.84 -14.45 -4.09
C PRO A 139 6.32 -14.72 -3.81
N ASN A 140 6.95 -13.88 -3.01
CA ASN A 140 8.37 -13.92 -2.62
C ASN A 140 9.38 -13.67 -3.75
N ASP A 141 8.95 -13.25 -4.93
CA ASP A 141 9.89 -12.72 -5.91
C ASP A 141 10.55 -11.44 -5.37
N VAL A 142 9.77 -10.51 -4.85
CA VAL A 142 10.30 -9.25 -4.32
C VAL A 142 9.57 -8.87 -3.03
N TRP A 143 10.31 -8.66 -1.95
CA TRP A 143 9.80 -8.01 -0.75
C TRP A 143 10.16 -6.53 -0.77
N CYS A 144 9.19 -5.67 -0.54
CA CYS A 144 9.42 -4.24 -0.35
C CYS A 144 9.52 -3.94 1.14
N ILE A 145 10.56 -3.19 1.54
CA ILE A 145 10.81 -2.83 2.94
C ILE A 145 11.00 -1.33 3.07
N ASP A 146 10.53 -0.77 4.18
CA ASP A 146 10.68 0.65 4.46
C ASP A 146 10.31 0.97 5.92
N PHE A 147 10.78 2.13 6.42
CA PHE A 147 10.30 2.77 7.63
C PHE A 147 9.22 3.78 7.26
N LYS A 148 7.99 3.58 7.76
CA LYS A 148 6.86 4.47 7.43
C LYS A 148 7.07 5.93 7.83
N GLY A 149 7.97 6.21 8.74
CA GLY A 149 8.03 7.45 9.50
C GLY A 149 7.31 7.32 10.84
N TRP A 150 7.56 8.25 11.73
CA TRP A 150 7.19 8.16 13.14
C TRP A 150 6.03 9.07 13.51
N TRP A 151 5.34 8.70 14.60
CA TRP A 151 4.42 9.56 15.35
C TRP A 151 4.66 9.39 16.85
N ARG A 152 4.05 10.24 17.67
CA ARG A 152 4.08 10.12 19.12
C ARG A 152 2.78 9.56 19.66
N SER A 153 2.89 8.67 20.66
CA SER A 153 1.79 8.18 21.48
C SER A 153 2.26 8.19 22.92
N ASP A 154 1.60 8.98 23.77
CA ASP A 154 1.92 9.15 25.22
C ASP A 154 3.41 9.41 25.48
N GLY A 155 4.01 10.29 24.66
CA GLY A 155 5.41 10.67 24.76
C GLY A 155 6.41 9.75 24.09
N GLU A 156 6.03 8.50 23.76
CA GLU A 156 6.87 7.52 23.10
C GLU A 156 6.83 7.68 21.56
N ILE A 157 7.95 7.35 20.89
CA ILE A 157 8.06 7.38 19.44
C ILE A 157 7.66 6.02 18.87
N CYS A 158 6.63 6.01 18.05
CA CYS A 158 6.16 4.86 17.30
C CYS A 158 6.64 4.97 15.85
N GLU A 159 7.59 4.14 15.44
CA GLU A 159 8.12 4.12 14.08
C GLU A 159 8.09 2.69 13.52
N PRO A 160 7.12 2.36 12.65
CA PRO A 160 7.00 1.01 12.13
C PRO A 160 8.01 0.75 11.02
N PHE A 161 8.77 -0.32 11.19
CA PHE A 161 9.45 -1.03 10.12
C PHE A 161 8.44 -1.94 9.44
N THR A 162 8.30 -1.82 8.13
CA THR A 162 7.31 -2.54 7.34
C THR A 162 7.97 -3.41 6.29
N VAL A 163 7.45 -4.62 6.13
CA VAL A 163 7.86 -5.57 5.09
C VAL A 163 6.61 -6.07 4.39
N ARG A 164 6.63 -6.06 3.06
CA ARG A 164 5.49 -6.46 2.25
C ARG A 164 5.92 -7.22 1.01
N ASP A 165 5.24 -8.32 0.72
CA ASP A 165 5.38 -9.01 -0.56
C ASP A 165 4.78 -8.17 -1.70
N LYS A 166 5.56 -7.93 -2.74
CA LYS A 166 5.19 -7.05 -3.85
C LYS A 166 4.10 -7.62 -4.73
N TYR A 167 4.08 -8.94 -4.94
CA TYR A 167 3.10 -9.62 -5.78
C TYR A 167 1.75 -9.78 -5.08
N SER A 168 1.71 -10.52 -3.99
CA SER A 168 0.50 -10.84 -3.24
C SER A 168 -0.06 -9.68 -2.44
N ARG A 169 0.70 -8.61 -2.28
CA ARG A 169 0.36 -7.46 -1.42
C ARG A 169 0.30 -7.80 0.07
N LYS A 170 0.68 -9.02 0.46
CA LYS A 170 0.72 -9.44 1.86
C LYS A 170 1.70 -8.61 2.67
N VAL A 171 1.20 -8.05 3.77
CA VAL A 171 2.04 -7.37 4.77
C VAL A 171 2.64 -8.46 5.66
N LEU A 172 3.95 -8.57 5.66
CA LEU A 172 4.69 -9.59 6.40
C LEU A 172 5.09 -9.09 7.79
N CYS A 173 5.25 -7.76 7.93
CA CYS A 173 5.70 -7.12 9.15
C CYS A 173 5.22 -5.67 9.25
N THR A 174 4.86 -5.25 10.47
CA THR A 174 4.59 -3.87 10.89
C THR A 174 5.16 -3.65 12.29
N ARG A 175 6.46 -3.90 12.47
CA ARG A 175 7.12 -3.86 13.78
C ARG A 175 7.53 -2.44 14.15
N LEU A 176 7.08 -1.95 15.33
CA LEU A 176 7.61 -0.71 15.90
C LEU A 176 9.06 -0.92 16.34
N MET A 177 9.92 -0.04 15.87
CA MET A 177 11.37 -0.11 16.12
C MET A 177 11.81 1.12 16.92
N THR A 178 12.72 0.91 17.87
CA THR A 178 13.37 1.98 18.62
C THR A 178 14.69 2.43 17.99
N SER A 179 15.16 1.66 17.00
CA SER A 179 16.42 1.93 16.29
C SER A 179 16.32 1.49 14.84
N LYS A 180 16.92 2.28 13.94
CA LYS A 180 17.01 2.01 12.49
C LYS A 180 18.37 1.45 12.07
N THR A 181 19.10 0.82 12.96
CA THR A 181 20.42 0.23 12.61
C THR A 181 20.27 -1.14 11.95
N ALA A 182 21.30 -1.56 11.23
CA ALA A 182 21.36 -2.89 10.64
C ALA A 182 21.23 -3.99 11.69
N GLU A 183 21.83 -3.77 12.86
CA GLU A 183 21.80 -4.68 14.01
C GLU A 183 20.37 -4.86 14.57
N ALA A 184 19.56 -3.79 14.57
CA ALA A 184 18.18 -3.85 15.04
C ALA A 184 17.24 -4.50 13.98
N VAL A 185 17.46 -4.25 12.70
CA VAL A 185 16.62 -4.78 11.60
C VAL A 185 16.92 -6.26 11.32
N ARG A 186 18.17 -6.69 11.41
CA ARG A 186 18.57 -8.07 11.09
C ARG A 186 17.79 -9.15 11.83
N PRO A 187 17.59 -9.12 13.15
CA PRO A 187 16.80 -10.13 13.87
C PRO A 187 15.34 -10.18 13.41
N VAL A 188 14.74 -9.02 13.08
CA VAL A 188 13.37 -8.96 12.56
C VAL A 188 13.29 -9.66 11.21
N MET A 189 14.24 -9.37 10.30
CA MET A 189 14.28 -10.00 8.99
C MET A 189 14.56 -11.51 9.08
N ALA A 190 15.47 -11.94 9.96
CA ALA A 190 15.74 -13.35 10.21
C ALA A 190 14.47 -14.09 10.68
N GLY A 191 13.71 -13.52 11.60
CA GLY A 191 12.41 -14.05 12.04
C GLY A 191 11.42 -14.18 10.87
N LEU A 192 11.37 -13.20 9.95
CA LEU A 192 10.53 -13.26 8.76
C LEU A 192 11.00 -14.33 7.79
N PHE A 193 12.32 -14.50 7.59
CA PHE A 193 12.89 -15.55 6.75
C PHE A 193 12.58 -16.94 7.30
N HIS A 194 12.63 -17.14 8.62
CA HIS A 194 12.20 -18.42 9.24
C HIS A 194 10.72 -18.70 9.00
N LYS A 195 9.88 -17.67 9.12
CA LYS A 195 8.41 -17.83 9.02
C LYS A 195 7.95 -18.01 7.57
N TYR A 196 8.51 -17.26 6.63
CA TYR A 196 8.00 -17.15 5.27
C TYR A 196 8.94 -17.71 4.20
N GLY A 197 10.18 -18.06 4.54
CA GLY A 197 11.25 -18.39 3.61
C GLY A 197 11.90 -17.16 2.99
N LEU A 198 12.92 -17.38 2.14
CA LEU A 198 13.73 -16.33 1.53
C LEU A 198 13.06 -15.78 0.26
N PRO A 199 12.99 -14.46 0.07
CA PRO A 199 12.61 -13.86 -1.21
C PRO A 199 13.76 -13.95 -2.21
N ARG A 200 13.47 -13.71 -3.50
CA ARG A 200 14.52 -13.60 -4.54
C ARG A 200 15.20 -12.23 -4.48
N ALA A 201 14.45 -11.17 -4.19
CA ALA A 201 14.97 -9.82 -4.05
C ALA A 201 14.30 -9.07 -2.90
N ILE A 202 15.02 -8.10 -2.35
CA ILE A 202 14.50 -7.12 -1.39
C ILE A 202 14.68 -5.73 -1.98
N HIS A 203 13.55 -5.04 -2.16
CA HIS A 203 13.48 -3.66 -2.65
C HIS A 203 13.36 -2.70 -1.48
N SER A 204 14.29 -1.74 -1.39
CA SER A 204 14.30 -0.69 -0.38
C SER A 204 14.44 0.70 -0.99
N ASP A 205 14.30 1.73 -0.17
CA ASP A 205 14.75 3.08 -0.50
C ASP A 205 16.30 3.17 -0.47
N ASN A 206 16.84 4.37 -0.72
CA ASN A 206 18.26 4.66 -0.68
C ASN A 206 18.75 5.13 0.70
N GLY A 207 17.93 5.02 1.73
CA GLY A 207 18.23 5.44 3.09
C GLY A 207 18.92 4.37 3.94
N ALA A 208 19.57 4.80 5.02
CA ALA A 208 20.06 3.90 6.05
C ALA A 208 18.87 3.21 6.76
N PRO A 209 18.99 1.92 7.13
CA PRO A 209 20.18 1.05 7.11
C PRO A 209 20.33 0.22 5.83
N PHE A 210 19.53 0.48 4.80
CA PHE A 210 19.42 -0.37 3.60
C PHE A 210 20.49 -0.04 2.55
N ALA A 211 20.88 1.24 2.47
CA ALA A 211 21.86 1.74 1.54
C ALA A 211 22.90 2.65 2.23
N ALA A 212 24.13 2.62 1.72
CA ALA A 212 25.21 3.52 2.15
C ALA A 212 25.60 4.43 0.98
N THR A 213 25.68 5.74 1.25
CA THR A 213 26.08 6.75 0.25
C THR A 213 27.56 6.64 -0.15
N ASN A 214 28.41 6.22 0.79
CA ASN A 214 29.87 6.19 0.64
C ASN A 214 30.44 4.75 0.60
N GLY A 215 29.59 3.72 0.51
CA GLY A 215 30.01 2.32 0.46
C GLY A 215 30.26 1.83 -0.97
N ILE A 216 31.14 0.86 -1.12
CA ILE A 216 31.32 0.15 -2.40
C ILE A 216 29.98 -0.45 -2.84
N LEU A 217 29.54 -0.15 -4.06
CA LEU A 217 28.22 -0.49 -4.57
C LEU A 217 27.06 0.03 -3.70
N GLY A 218 27.34 0.96 -2.76
CA GLY A 218 26.38 1.41 -1.77
C GLY A 218 25.91 0.35 -0.79
N LEU A 219 26.61 -0.78 -0.66
CA LEU A 219 26.25 -1.88 0.23
C LEU A 219 26.40 -1.46 1.70
N THR A 220 25.47 -1.96 2.51
CA THR A 220 25.52 -1.98 3.98
C THR A 220 25.81 -3.40 4.45
N THR A 221 26.16 -3.57 5.73
CA THR A 221 26.28 -4.91 6.33
C THR A 221 24.99 -5.73 6.21
N LEU A 222 23.83 -5.05 6.22
CA LEU A 222 22.53 -5.68 6.06
C LEU A 222 22.32 -6.20 4.62
N SER A 223 22.58 -5.37 3.61
CA SER A 223 22.46 -5.79 2.21
C SER A 223 23.53 -6.80 1.79
N ALA A 224 24.75 -6.72 2.35
CA ALA A 224 25.77 -7.75 2.17
C ALA A 224 25.31 -9.10 2.75
N TRP A 225 24.69 -9.10 3.94
CA TRP A 225 24.10 -10.30 4.52
C TRP A 225 22.99 -10.91 3.63
N TRP A 226 22.12 -10.08 3.03
CA TRP A 226 21.12 -10.60 2.08
C TRP A 226 21.76 -11.32 0.89
N ILE A 227 22.86 -10.76 0.35
CA ILE A 227 23.60 -11.38 -0.75
C ILE A 227 24.13 -12.76 -0.34
N THR A 228 24.65 -12.93 0.89
CA THR A 228 25.11 -14.26 1.35
C THR A 228 24.00 -15.29 1.42
N LEU A 229 22.73 -14.85 1.51
CA LEU A 229 21.54 -15.69 1.48
C LEU A 229 20.98 -15.89 0.05
N GLY A 230 21.68 -15.39 -0.97
CA GLY A 230 21.23 -15.43 -2.37
C GLY A 230 20.01 -14.52 -2.61
N ILE A 231 19.89 -13.41 -1.88
CA ILE A 231 18.84 -12.41 -2.05
C ILE A 231 19.43 -11.18 -2.72
N LEU A 232 18.84 -10.76 -3.84
CA LEU A 232 19.27 -9.56 -4.58
C LEU A 232 18.78 -8.29 -3.87
N PRO A 233 19.68 -7.39 -3.41
CA PRO A 233 19.26 -6.08 -2.93
C PRO A 233 18.94 -5.17 -4.12
N GLU A 234 17.70 -4.66 -4.16
CA GLU A 234 17.21 -3.68 -5.13
C GLU A 234 16.97 -2.34 -4.45
N ARG A 235 17.13 -1.25 -5.20
CA ARG A 235 16.92 0.11 -4.70
C ARG A 235 16.06 0.92 -5.64
N SER A 236 15.28 1.81 -5.04
CA SER A 236 14.54 2.84 -5.79
C SER A 236 15.53 3.77 -6.50
N LEU A 237 15.24 4.12 -7.75
CA LEU A 237 16.02 5.16 -8.44
C LEU A 237 15.77 6.52 -7.77
N PRO A 238 16.82 7.35 -7.60
CA PRO A 238 16.67 8.70 -7.06
C PRO A 238 15.60 9.49 -7.81
N GLY A 239 14.71 10.18 -7.07
CA GLY A 239 13.65 11.00 -7.67
C GLY A 239 12.47 10.23 -8.28
N ARG A 240 12.33 8.92 -8.00
CA ARG A 240 11.22 8.09 -8.51
C ARG A 240 10.38 7.44 -7.41
N PRO A 241 9.57 8.21 -6.68
CA PRO A 241 8.71 7.69 -5.61
C PRO A 241 7.71 6.64 -6.11
N GLY A 242 7.30 6.70 -7.38
CA GLY A 242 6.36 5.72 -7.96
C GLY A 242 6.82 4.27 -7.93
N GLN A 243 8.12 3.99 -7.75
CA GLN A 243 8.64 2.63 -7.63
C GLN A 243 8.23 1.99 -6.29
N ASN A 244 8.02 2.79 -5.23
CA ASN A 244 7.52 2.38 -3.92
C ASN A 244 6.04 2.73 -3.68
N GLY A 245 5.33 3.27 -4.69
CA GLY A 245 3.97 3.79 -4.55
C GLY A 245 2.95 2.81 -3.96
N SER A 246 3.21 1.50 -4.08
CA SER A 246 2.36 0.48 -3.46
C SER A 246 2.60 0.36 -1.94
N LEU A 247 3.82 0.57 -1.46
CA LEU A 247 4.19 0.59 -0.04
C LEU A 247 3.72 1.90 0.59
N GLU A 248 3.93 3.03 -0.10
CA GLU A 248 3.43 4.35 0.31
C GLU A 248 1.90 4.35 0.52
N ARG A 249 1.16 3.66 -0.35
CA ARG A 249 -0.30 3.51 -0.17
C ARG A 249 -0.65 2.73 1.10
N MET A 250 0.10 1.68 1.41
CA MET A 250 -0.07 0.93 2.66
C MET A 250 0.26 1.81 3.87
N HIS A 251 1.34 2.59 3.81
CA HIS A 251 1.70 3.56 4.86
C HIS A 251 0.60 4.61 5.05
N ALA A 252 -0.02 5.10 3.97
CA ALA A 252 -1.17 6.00 4.05
C ALA A 252 -2.40 5.34 4.69
N ASP A 253 -2.59 4.02 4.52
CA ASP A 253 -3.64 3.28 5.21
C ASP A 253 -3.34 3.17 6.71
N ILE A 254 -2.11 2.84 7.12
CA ILE A 254 -1.67 2.85 8.54
C ILE A 254 -1.85 4.24 9.15
N ALA A 255 -1.41 5.30 8.46
CA ALA A 255 -1.58 6.67 8.94
C ALA A 255 -3.06 7.04 9.16
N ARG A 256 -3.93 6.58 8.27
CA ARG A 256 -5.37 6.87 8.36
C ARG A 256 -6.08 6.07 9.44
N GLU A 257 -5.62 4.85 9.71
CA GLU A 257 -6.34 3.88 10.53
C GLU A 257 -5.77 3.74 11.94
N ILE A 258 -4.47 3.99 12.14
CA ILE A 258 -3.76 3.76 13.42
C ILE A 258 -3.11 5.04 13.96
N GLU A 259 -2.34 5.76 13.14
CA GLU A 259 -1.52 6.89 13.58
C GLU A 259 -2.34 7.96 14.31
N GLY A 260 -1.95 8.30 15.54
CA GLY A 260 -2.60 9.30 16.37
C GLY A 260 -4.00 8.92 16.87
N LYS A 261 -4.43 7.65 16.74
CA LYS A 261 -5.74 7.17 17.19
C LYS A 261 -5.68 6.20 18.34
N VAL A 262 -4.50 5.67 18.62
CA VAL A 262 -4.25 4.70 19.69
C VAL A 262 -3.42 5.37 20.76
N SER A 263 -3.94 5.41 22.00
CA SER A 263 -3.21 5.82 23.19
C SER A 263 -2.64 4.59 23.89
N GLY A 264 -1.62 4.74 24.75
CA GLY A 264 -0.99 3.66 25.48
C GLY A 264 0.42 3.31 25.01
N GLY A 265 1.09 4.25 24.34
CA GLY A 265 2.50 4.16 23.96
C GLY A 265 2.79 3.06 22.92
N ILE A 266 4.04 2.58 22.89
CA ILE A 266 4.53 1.60 21.91
C ILE A 266 3.75 0.29 22.00
N ALA A 267 3.47 -0.21 23.19
CA ALA A 267 2.83 -1.52 23.36
C ALA A 267 1.40 -1.55 22.78
N ALA A 268 0.59 -0.54 23.07
CA ALA A 268 -0.77 -0.45 22.54
C ALA A 268 -0.79 -0.22 21.02
N ASN A 269 0.12 0.62 20.52
CA ASN A 269 0.24 0.85 19.08
C ASN A 269 0.74 -0.39 18.33
N GLN A 270 1.65 -1.20 18.92
CA GLN A 270 2.07 -2.48 18.33
C GLN A 270 0.89 -3.46 18.25
N ALA A 271 0.12 -3.61 19.34
CA ALA A 271 -1.06 -4.48 19.33
C ALA A 271 -2.09 -4.04 18.28
N ALA A 272 -2.30 -2.74 18.12
CA ALA A 272 -3.17 -2.20 17.07
C ALA A 272 -2.64 -2.45 15.66
N LEU A 273 -1.33 -2.35 15.45
CA LEU A 273 -0.68 -2.67 14.18
C LEU A 273 -0.76 -4.17 13.86
N ASP A 274 -0.62 -5.05 14.87
CA ASP A 274 -0.75 -6.50 14.71
C ASP A 274 -2.19 -6.88 14.30
N ALA A 275 -3.20 -6.30 14.95
CA ALA A 275 -4.60 -6.49 14.59
C ALA A 275 -4.91 -5.93 13.19
N TRP A 276 -4.38 -4.76 12.85
CA TRP A 276 -4.50 -4.16 11.53
C TRP A 276 -3.85 -5.02 10.45
N LEU A 277 -2.67 -5.60 10.71
CA LEU A 277 -1.97 -6.49 9.79
C LEU A 277 -2.80 -7.73 9.49
N GLU A 278 -3.40 -8.33 10.51
CA GLU A 278 -4.26 -9.50 10.36
C GLU A 278 -5.49 -9.16 9.51
N GLU A 279 -6.21 -8.08 9.84
CA GLU A 279 -7.36 -7.61 9.04
C GLU A 279 -6.96 -7.26 7.59
N TYR A 280 -5.81 -6.60 7.41
CA TYR A 280 -5.31 -6.22 6.09
C TYR A 280 -5.07 -7.44 5.20
N ASN A 281 -4.50 -8.51 5.77
CA ASN A 281 -4.14 -9.71 5.02
C ASN A 281 -5.31 -10.67 4.79
N SER A 282 -6.16 -10.88 5.80
CA SER A 282 -7.19 -11.93 5.78
C SER A 282 -8.58 -11.44 5.36
N VAL A 283 -8.91 -10.16 5.64
CA VAL A 283 -10.28 -9.63 5.46
C VAL A 283 -10.36 -8.58 4.35
N ARG A 284 -9.34 -7.71 4.23
CA ARG A 284 -9.41 -6.53 3.36
C ARG A 284 -9.32 -6.88 1.87
N PRO A 285 -10.37 -6.63 1.05
CA PRO A 285 -10.30 -6.82 -0.39
C PRO A 285 -9.28 -5.87 -1.03
N ASN A 286 -8.47 -6.38 -1.96
CA ASN A 286 -7.45 -5.59 -2.67
C ASN A 286 -7.80 -5.48 -4.16
N GLU A 287 -7.96 -4.25 -4.65
CA GLU A 287 -8.33 -3.99 -6.05
C GLU A 287 -7.29 -4.54 -7.05
N ALA A 288 -6.00 -4.46 -6.71
CA ALA A 288 -4.93 -4.98 -7.57
C ALA A 288 -4.90 -6.52 -7.65
N LEU A 289 -5.60 -7.20 -6.76
CA LEU A 289 -5.74 -8.66 -6.72
C LEU A 289 -7.13 -9.12 -7.18
N GLY A 290 -7.87 -8.29 -7.89
CA GLY A 290 -9.25 -8.60 -8.29
C GLY A 290 -10.19 -8.79 -7.11
N MET A 291 -10.04 -7.99 -6.06
CA MET A 291 -10.77 -8.05 -4.79
C MET A 291 -10.48 -9.29 -3.92
N LYS A 292 -9.49 -10.11 -4.25
CA LYS A 292 -8.99 -11.13 -3.33
C LYS A 292 -8.25 -10.46 -2.17
N THR A 293 -8.18 -11.17 -1.04
CA THR A 293 -7.31 -10.76 0.06
C THR A 293 -5.86 -11.17 -0.22
N PRO A 294 -4.87 -10.53 0.40
CA PRO A 294 -3.47 -10.95 0.29
C PRO A 294 -3.24 -12.42 0.65
N ASP A 295 -3.92 -12.95 1.67
CA ASP A 295 -3.80 -14.34 2.13
C ASP A 295 -4.30 -15.36 1.13
N GLU A 296 -5.32 -15.01 0.33
CA GLU A 296 -5.81 -15.88 -0.75
C GLU A 296 -4.78 -16.07 -1.87
N VAL A 297 -3.84 -15.13 -2.03
CA VAL A 297 -2.84 -15.12 -3.11
C VAL A 297 -1.47 -15.57 -2.64
N TYR A 298 -1.11 -15.25 -1.38
CA TYR A 298 0.22 -15.52 -0.85
C TYR A 298 0.47 -17.01 -0.61
N ARG A 299 1.71 -17.45 -0.87
CA ARG A 299 2.26 -18.75 -0.45
C ARG A 299 3.66 -18.53 0.07
N PRO A 300 4.09 -19.25 1.12
CA PRO A 300 5.49 -19.20 1.61
C PRO A 300 6.49 -19.58 0.54
N SER A 301 7.71 -19.08 0.66
CA SER A 301 8.80 -19.44 -0.25
C SER A 301 9.30 -20.88 -0.02
N ASP A 302 9.62 -21.56 -1.12
CA ASP A 302 10.28 -22.87 -1.05
C ASP A 302 11.75 -22.75 -0.63
N ARG A 303 12.36 -21.56 -0.77
CA ARG A 303 13.71 -21.27 -0.31
C ARG A 303 13.71 -21.10 1.21
N LYS A 304 14.08 -22.15 1.92
CA LYS A 304 14.09 -22.13 3.39
C LYS A 304 15.30 -21.38 3.92
N TYR A 305 15.12 -20.64 5.01
CA TYR A 305 16.23 -20.04 5.75
C TYR A 305 16.76 -21.04 6.79
N ALA A 306 17.98 -21.51 6.57
CA ALA A 306 18.65 -22.47 7.46
C ALA A 306 19.49 -21.80 8.57
N GLY A 307 19.43 -20.48 8.66
CA GLY A 307 20.31 -19.68 9.51
C GLY A 307 21.40 -18.99 8.69
N ASP A 308 22.27 -18.28 9.39
CA ASP A 308 23.40 -17.60 8.75
C ASP A 308 24.48 -18.63 8.40
N PHE A 309 25.11 -18.45 7.24
CA PHE A 309 26.26 -19.26 6.84
C PHE A 309 27.53 -18.65 7.45
N ASP A 310 28.26 -19.44 8.22
CA ASP A 310 29.56 -19.02 8.77
C ASP A 310 30.63 -18.86 7.67
N ILE A 311 30.56 -19.72 6.65
CA ILE A 311 31.47 -19.70 5.52
C ILE A 311 30.70 -19.91 4.22
N ILE A 312 30.93 -19.02 3.25
CA ILE A 312 30.43 -19.19 1.88
C ILE A 312 31.36 -20.15 1.17
N GLU A 313 30.84 -21.29 0.72
CA GLU A 313 31.56 -22.21 -0.11
C GLU A 313 31.59 -21.70 -1.55
N TYR A 314 32.79 -21.70 -2.14
CA TYR A 314 32.99 -21.30 -3.53
C TYR A 314 33.37 -22.51 -4.38
N PRO A 315 32.92 -22.61 -5.64
CA PRO A 315 33.28 -23.67 -6.56
C PRO A 315 34.79 -23.76 -6.79
N ALA A 316 35.26 -24.89 -7.35
CA ALA A 316 36.65 -25.06 -7.78
C ALA A 316 37.03 -23.93 -8.79
N GLY A 317 38.25 -23.40 -8.62
CA GLY A 317 38.72 -22.26 -9.43
C GLY A 317 38.56 -20.88 -8.79
N TYR A 318 37.85 -20.81 -7.67
CA TYR A 318 37.81 -19.60 -6.86
C TYR A 318 38.85 -19.65 -5.73
N LEU A 319 39.40 -18.49 -5.37
CA LEU A 319 40.27 -18.31 -4.20
C LEU A 319 39.48 -17.59 -3.10
N PRO A 320 38.99 -18.28 -2.07
CA PRO A 320 38.28 -17.62 -0.97
C PRO A 320 39.22 -16.72 -0.17
N ARG A 321 38.79 -15.53 0.18
CA ARG A 321 39.51 -14.60 1.04
C ARG A 321 38.54 -13.96 2.07
N LYS A 322 38.96 -14.01 3.34
CA LYS A 322 38.25 -13.35 4.42
C LYS A 322 38.47 -11.85 4.34
N VAL A 323 37.40 -11.09 4.46
CA VAL A 323 37.45 -9.63 4.56
C VAL A 323 37.73 -9.25 6.00
N LEU A 324 38.80 -8.52 6.23
CA LEU A 324 39.22 -8.03 7.54
C LEU A 324 38.23 -7.00 8.07
N ASN A 325 38.35 -6.66 9.36
CA ASN A 325 37.52 -5.63 9.97
C ASN A 325 37.70 -4.24 9.35
N SER A 326 38.85 -4.00 8.71
CA SER A 326 39.14 -2.77 7.93
C SER A 326 38.45 -2.73 6.56
N GLY A 327 37.81 -3.82 6.11
CA GLY A 327 37.23 -3.93 4.77
C GLY A 327 38.22 -4.34 3.68
N GLU A 328 39.41 -4.83 4.09
CA GLU A 328 40.51 -5.30 3.21
C GLU A 328 40.56 -6.81 3.11
N ILE A 329 41.07 -7.31 1.99
CA ILE A 329 41.55 -8.71 1.84
C ILE A 329 43.07 -8.73 1.75
N ILE A 330 43.66 -9.88 2.06
CA ILE A 330 45.08 -10.11 1.84
C ILE A 330 45.23 -11.11 0.67
N LEU A 331 45.92 -10.68 -0.39
CA LEU A 331 46.28 -11.53 -1.54
C LEU A 331 47.76 -11.37 -1.86
N ASN A 332 48.48 -12.48 -1.88
CA ASN A 332 49.96 -12.50 -2.11
C ASN A 332 50.74 -11.53 -1.19
N GLY A 333 50.31 -11.41 0.07
CA GLY A 333 50.96 -10.52 1.05
C GLY A 333 50.56 -9.04 0.94
N VAL A 334 49.79 -8.67 -0.08
CA VAL A 334 49.29 -7.28 -0.29
C VAL A 334 47.89 -7.12 0.27
N ARG A 335 47.63 -5.97 0.94
CA ARG A 335 46.30 -5.60 1.40
C ARG A 335 45.57 -4.77 0.34
N VAL A 336 44.36 -5.16 0.02
CA VAL A 336 43.52 -4.43 -0.93
C VAL A 336 42.14 -4.17 -0.31
N THR A 337 41.69 -2.93 -0.31
CA THR A 337 40.39 -2.54 0.18
C THR A 337 39.30 -2.93 -0.81
N ILE A 338 38.33 -3.75 -0.36
CA ILE A 338 37.18 -4.16 -1.16
C ILE A 338 35.84 -3.70 -0.57
N GLY A 339 35.82 -3.19 0.66
CA GLY A 339 34.65 -2.54 1.26
C GLY A 339 34.35 -2.96 2.68
N TYR A 340 34.08 -1.96 3.51
CA TYR A 340 33.78 -2.12 4.94
C TYR A 340 32.47 -2.91 5.20
N ALA A 341 31.48 -2.79 4.29
CA ALA A 341 30.21 -3.51 4.40
C ALA A 341 30.37 -5.04 4.35
N LEU A 342 31.49 -5.53 3.81
CA LEU A 342 31.83 -6.95 3.62
C LEU A 342 32.63 -7.54 4.78
N ARG A 343 32.95 -6.74 5.81
CA ARG A 343 33.82 -7.18 6.94
C ARG A 343 33.29 -8.49 7.55
N GLY A 344 34.22 -9.39 7.83
CA GLY A 344 33.92 -10.69 8.41
C GLY A 344 33.46 -11.76 7.42
N LEU A 345 32.96 -11.35 6.24
CA LEU A 345 32.52 -12.29 5.19
C LEU A 345 33.69 -12.82 4.37
N HIS A 346 33.43 -13.89 3.65
CA HIS A 346 34.38 -14.45 2.67
C HIS A 346 33.95 -14.06 1.27
N VAL A 347 34.89 -13.54 0.46
CA VAL A 347 34.72 -13.27 -0.97
C VAL A 347 35.47 -14.30 -1.78
N GLY A 348 34.94 -14.67 -2.94
CA GLY A 348 35.57 -15.55 -3.90
C GLY A 348 36.26 -14.73 -4.99
N LEU A 349 37.55 -15.01 -5.23
CA LEU A 349 38.31 -14.40 -6.30
C LEU A 349 38.44 -15.41 -7.46
N ARG A 350 37.90 -15.08 -8.63
CA ARG A 350 38.00 -15.86 -9.85
C ARG A 350 39.04 -15.21 -10.77
N ALA A 351 40.12 -15.94 -11.10
CA ALA A 351 41.16 -15.41 -11.98
C ALA A 351 40.57 -15.09 -13.38
N GLN A 352 40.95 -13.96 -13.93
CA GLN A 352 40.65 -13.56 -15.30
C GLN A 352 41.76 -14.08 -16.27
N LYS A 353 41.51 -13.93 -17.57
CA LYS A 353 42.52 -14.26 -18.62
C LYS A 353 43.79 -13.40 -18.49
N GLN A 354 43.64 -12.16 -18.00
CA GLN A 354 44.76 -11.27 -17.77
C GLN A 354 45.47 -11.66 -16.46
N PRO A 355 46.78 -11.90 -16.47
CA PRO A 355 47.53 -12.22 -15.25
C PRO A 355 47.40 -11.12 -14.19
N GLY A 356 47.14 -11.54 -12.96
CA GLY A 356 46.98 -10.61 -11.84
C GLY A 356 45.60 -9.95 -11.72
N ALA A 357 44.68 -10.19 -12.65
CA ALA A 357 43.32 -9.70 -12.59
C ALA A 357 42.35 -10.78 -12.06
N TYR A 358 41.41 -10.37 -11.21
CA TYR A 358 40.44 -11.25 -10.58
C TYR A 358 39.04 -10.62 -10.59
N ASP A 359 38.03 -11.42 -10.87
CA ASP A 359 36.63 -11.09 -10.55
C ASP A 359 36.40 -11.36 -9.06
N VAL A 360 35.74 -10.44 -8.36
CA VAL A 360 35.46 -10.54 -6.93
C VAL A 360 33.98 -10.82 -6.74
N PHE A 361 33.67 -11.95 -6.09
CA PHE A 361 32.31 -12.39 -5.83
C PHE A 361 31.98 -12.39 -4.34
N LEU A 362 30.72 -12.04 -4.00
CA LEU A 362 30.11 -12.39 -2.74
C LEU A 362 28.96 -13.35 -3.01
N ALA A 363 29.12 -14.62 -2.57
CA ALA A 363 28.27 -15.71 -3.01
C ALA A 363 28.21 -15.77 -4.56
N GLU A 364 27.05 -15.72 -5.15
CA GLU A 364 26.85 -15.76 -6.61
C GLU A 364 26.98 -14.38 -7.29
N PHE A 365 27.11 -13.30 -6.51
CA PHE A 365 27.05 -11.94 -7.04
C PHE A 365 28.45 -11.40 -7.33
N LEU A 366 28.68 -11.01 -8.57
CA LEU A 366 29.90 -10.31 -8.98
C LEU A 366 29.89 -8.88 -8.41
N LEU A 367 30.88 -8.53 -7.59
CA LEU A 367 31.02 -7.22 -6.97
C LEU A 367 31.85 -6.24 -7.80
N GLY A 368 32.83 -6.74 -8.53
CA GLY A 368 33.78 -5.94 -9.30
C GLY A 368 35.02 -6.73 -9.69
N THR A 369 36.01 -5.99 -10.13
CA THR A 369 37.30 -6.55 -10.57
C THR A 369 38.44 -6.03 -9.68
N LEU A 370 39.36 -6.92 -9.35
CA LEU A 370 40.59 -6.64 -8.61
C LEU A 370 41.77 -6.74 -9.56
N ASP A 371 42.58 -5.71 -9.67
CA ASP A 371 43.86 -5.74 -10.39
C ASP A 371 45.00 -5.67 -9.37
N MET A 372 45.83 -6.71 -9.35
CA MET A 372 47.00 -6.80 -8.45
C MET A 372 48.20 -5.99 -8.93
N THR A 373 48.20 -5.54 -10.18
CA THR A 373 49.26 -4.67 -10.69
C THR A 373 49.14 -3.24 -10.10
N SER A 374 47.92 -2.77 -10.05
CA SER A 374 47.59 -1.47 -9.44
C SER A 374 47.17 -1.58 -7.97
N CYS A 375 46.99 -2.81 -7.44
CA CYS A 375 46.43 -3.11 -6.13
C CYS A 375 45.08 -2.41 -5.89
N CYS A 376 44.27 -2.31 -6.93
CA CYS A 376 43.03 -1.58 -6.90
C CYS A 376 41.81 -2.48 -7.16
N PHE A 377 40.75 -2.29 -6.37
CA PHE A 377 39.45 -2.88 -6.62
C PHE A 377 38.54 -1.88 -7.33
N THR A 378 38.01 -2.26 -8.48
CA THR A 378 37.06 -1.48 -9.26
C THR A 378 35.67 -2.10 -9.12
N PRO A 379 34.74 -1.48 -8.38
CA PRO A 379 33.38 -2.00 -8.22
C PRO A 379 32.60 -1.91 -9.54
N LEU A 380 31.65 -2.82 -9.73
CA LEU A 380 30.68 -2.70 -10.82
C LEU A 380 29.72 -1.52 -10.58
N THR A 381 29.12 -1.01 -11.64
CA THR A 381 28.08 0.03 -11.55
C THR A 381 26.73 -0.52 -11.05
N GLY A 382 26.61 -1.85 -10.90
CA GLY A 382 25.44 -2.55 -10.36
C GLY A 382 25.78 -4.00 -10.02
N ILE A 383 25.01 -4.62 -9.13
CA ILE A 383 25.16 -6.04 -8.76
C ILE A 383 24.56 -6.88 -9.88
N LYS A 384 25.36 -7.77 -10.48
CA LYS A 384 24.88 -8.77 -11.45
C LYS A 384 25.01 -10.16 -10.83
N SER A 385 24.02 -11.02 -11.03
CA SER A 385 24.13 -12.46 -10.85
C SER A 385 24.78 -13.05 -12.11
N ASP A 386 25.63 -14.00 -11.93
CA ASP A 386 26.19 -14.81 -13.04
C ASP A 386 25.14 -15.72 -13.66
#